data_cfa632d5bfd34e0ed5e7ddf6386191a5
#
_entry.id   cfa632d5bfd34e0ed5e7ddf6386191a5
#
_cell.length_a   1.000
_cell.length_b   1.000
_cell.length_c   1.000
_cell.angle_alpha   90.00
_cell.angle_beta   90.00
_cell.angle_gamma   90.00
#
_symmetry.space_group_name_H-M   'P 1'
#
loop_
_entity.id
_entity.type
_entity.pdbx_description
1 polymer ?
#
loop_
_entity_poly.entity_id
_entity_poly.type
_entity_poly.pdbx_seq_one_letter_code
_entity_poly.pdbx_strand_id
1 'polypeptide(L)'
;MMNHDATPTGHGLPLARRRSLVLALAGSAALAALPAGAQPAAGKGDILIGRSTALTGGMAPFLAPLHEGQEAAIADANAKGGIGGRKIRLVSLDDGFDPRRRLENAKQLNEKDGVLALLGVSGTSQVMTLLPYLAQAKLPLIGVYTGSPAIRAQQHPYLFTTRASYADELVK
;
A
#
# COMPACT_ATOMS: atom_id res chain seq x y z
N MET A 1 -97.50 -24.51 6.66
CA MET A 1 -97.16 -25.81 6.11
C MET A 1 -95.64 -25.86 5.90
N MET A 2 -94.99 -26.81 6.60
CA MET A 2 -93.63 -27.33 6.42
C MET A 2 -92.49 -26.31 6.45
N ASN A 3 -91.76 -26.26 7.52
CA ASN A 3 -90.62 -27.06 8.00
C ASN A 3 -89.41 -27.08 6.98
N HIS A 4 -88.25 -26.55 7.36
CA HIS A 4 -87.04 -27.35 7.62
C HIS A 4 -85.90 -26.50 8.15
N ASP A 5 -85.46 -26.92 9.36
CA ASP A 5 -84.15 -26.63 9.93
C ASP A 5 -83.01 -27.03 9.01
N ALA A 6 -81.96 -26.26 9.02
CA ALA A 6 -80.62 -26.77 8.77
C ALA A 6 -79.55 -25.87 9.38
N THR A 7 -78.98 -26.32 10.50
CA THR A 7 -77.74 -25.82 11.12
C THR A 7 -76.51 -26.01 10.24
N PRO A 8 -75.63 -25.05 10.09
CA PRO A 8 -74.30 -25.29 9.52
C PRO A 8 -73.29 -25.72 10.63
N THR A 9 -72.79 -26.91 10.48
CA THR A 9 -71.68 -27.49 11.22
C THR A 9 -70.40 -26.75 10.99
N GLY A 10 -69.82 -26.27 12.10
CA GLY A 10 -68.45 -25.68 12.09
C GLY A 10 -67.38 -26.76 11.85
N HIS A 11 -66.62 -26.58 10.80
CA HIS A 11 -65.42 -27.36 10.60
C HIS A 11 -64.20 -26.55 11.10
N GLY A 12 -63.84 -26.80 12.37
CA GLY A 12 -62.59 -26.38 12.92
C GLY A 12 -61.41 -27.11 12.23
N LEU A 13 -60.46 -26.38 11.66
CA LEU A 13 -59.23 -26.95 11.12
C LEU A 13 -58.39 -27.59 12.24
N PRO A 14 -57.86 -28.80 12.05
CA PRO A 14 -57.09 -29.50 13.09
C PRO A 14 -55.81 -28.76 13.44
N LEU A 15 -55.55 -28.70 14.76
CA LEU A 15 -54.37 -28.04 15.41
C LEU A 15 -53.00 -28.46 14.86
N ALA A 16 -52.93 -29.57 14.13
CA ALA A 16 -51.70 -30.06 13.49
C ALA A 16 -51.18 -29.16 12.36
N ARG A 17 -52.05 -28.41 11.66
CA ARG A 17 -51.61 -27.50 10.58
C ARG A 17 -51.04 -26.17 11.06
N ARG A 18 -51.32 -25.75 12.29
CA ARG A 18 -50.76 -24.54 12.90
C ARG A 18 -49.32 -24.69 13.33
N ARG A 19 -48.88 -25.90 13.68
CA ARG A 19 -47.48 -26.17 14.09
C ARG A 19 -46.48 -26.21 12.92
N SER A 20 -46.94 -26.60 11.72
CA SER A 20 -46.08 -26.67 10.55
C SER A 20 -45.80 -25.29 9.91
N LEU A 21 -46.67 -24.29 10.11
CA LEU A 21 -46.43 -22.91 9.58
C LEU A 21 -45.45 -22.10 10.42
N VAL A 22 -45.32 -22.39 11.70
CA VAL A 22 -44.39 -21.68 12.62
C VAL A 22 -42.95 -22.16 12.42
N LEU A 23 -42.73 -23.40 12.02
CA LEU A 23 -41.41 -23.96 11.75
C LEU A 23 -40.79 -23.53 10.40
N ALA A 24 -41.63 -23.09 9.44
CA ALA A 24 -41.18 -22.64 8.14
C ALA A 24 -40.63 -21.18 8.12
N LEU A 25 -40.98 -20.35 9.13
CA LEU A 25 -40.48 -18.99 9.25
C LEU A 25 -39.16 -18.89 10.06
N ALA A 26 -38.80 -19.94 10.82
CA ALA A 26 -37.55 -19.93 11.61
C ALA A 26 -36.30 -20.34 10.79
N GLY A 27 -36.49 -20.89 9.57
CA GLY A 27 -35.38 -21.34 8.71
C GLY A 27 -34.76 -20.29 7.79
N SER A 28 -35.39 -19.12 7.61
CA SER A 28 -34.95 -18.12 6.62
C SER A 28 -34.06 -17.01 7.19
N ALA A 29 -33.80 -17.00 8.49
CA ALA A 29 -32.97 -15.97 9.12
C ALA A 29 -31.47 -16.35 9.28
N ALA A 30 -31.06 -17.55 8.88
CA ALA A 30 -29.70 -18.06 9.11
C ALA A 30 -28.74 -17.86 7.90
N LEU A 31 -29.18 -17.23 6.80
CA LEU A 31 -28.33 -17.08 5.58
C LEU A 31 -27.75 -15.67 5.38
N ALA A 32 -27.80 -14.78 6.36
CA ALA A 32 -27.32 -13.40 6.20
C ALA A 32 -26.09 -13.05 7.04
N ALA A 33 -25.39 -14.03 7.60
CA ALA A 33 -24.08 -13.81 8.24
C ALA A 33 -22.98 -14.45 7.38
N LEU A 34 -22.80 -13.93 6.13
CA LEU A 34 -21.49 -14.08 5.50
C LEU A 34 -20.50 -13.36 6.40
N PRO A 35 -19.40 -14.01 6.83
CA PRO A 35 -18.36 -13.29 7.54
C PRO A 35 -17.91 -12.17 6.60
N ALA A 36 -18.10 -10.91 7.03
CA ALA A 36 -17.42 -9.79 6.40
C ALA A 36 -15.96 -10.21 6.29
N GLY A 37 -15.49 -10.38 5.03
CA GLY A 37 -14.14 -10.88 4.78
C GLY A 37 -13.20 -10.12 5.68
N ALA A 38 -12.39 -10.84 6.45
CA ALA A 38 -11.42 -10.25 7.34
C ALA A 38 -10.54 -9.36 6.47
N GLN A 39 -10.80 -8.05 6.49
CA GLN A 39 -9.85 -7.08 5.97
C GLN A 39 -8.55 -7.38 6.69
N PRO A 40 -7.44 -7.54 5.96
CA PRO A 40 -6.15 -7.72 6.60
C PRO A 40 -6.02 -6.62 7.65
N ALA A 41 -5.80 -7.01 8.90
CA ALA A 41 -5.67 -6.05 9.99
C ALA A 41 -4.62 -5.03 9.55
N ALA A 42 -5.04 -3.77 9.33
CA ALA A 42 -4.13 -2.70 8.98
C ALA A 42 -3.01 -2.70 10.01
N GLY A 43 -1.76 -2.93 9.56
CA GLY A 43 -0.62 -3.00 10.46
C GLY A 43 -0.59 -1.75 11.33
N LYS A 44 -0.34 -1.92 12.62
CA LYS A 44 -0.29 -0.80 13.56
C LYS A 44 0.87 0.13 13.19
N GLY A 45 0.62 1.43 13.02
CA GLY A 45 1.61 2.47 12.79
C GLY A 45 1.78 2.88 11.31
N ASP A 46 2.54 3.94 11.09
CA ASP A 46 2.84 4.50 9.78
C ASP A 46 3.74 3.59 8.94
N ILE A 47 3.66 3.74 7.63
CA ILE A 47 4.63 3.14 6.70
C ILE A 47 5.79 4.13 6.56
N LEU A 48 6.96 3.76 7.07
CA LEU A 48 8.14 4.60 7.00
C LEU A 48 8.87 4.35 5.68
N ILE A 49 9.11 5.41 4.91
CA ILE A 49 9.93 5.42 3.69
C ILE A 49 11.12 6.33 3.91
N GLY A 50 12.31 5.86 3.56
CA GLY A 50 13.55 6.61 3.72
C GLY A 50 13.95 7.33 2.44
N ARG A 51 14.49 8.54 2.56
CA ARG A 51 15.11 9.29 1.46
C ARG A 51 16.46 9.83 1.92
N SER A 52 17.54 9.44 1.25
CA SER A 52 18.84 10.13 1.35
C SER A 52 19.07 10.89 0.05
N THR A 53 19.25 12.20 0.15
CA THR A 53 19.32 13.08 -1.01
C THR A 53 20.06 14.38 -0.66
N ALA A 54 20.52 15.12 -1.68
CA ALA A 54 21.09 16.45 -1.43
C ALA A 54 19.99 17.45 -1.09
N LEU A 55 19.87 17.78 0.18
CA LEU A 55 19.04 18.89 0.69
C LEU A 55 19.87 20.18 0.78
N THR A 56 21.19 20.05 0.80
CA THR A 56 22.16 21.15 0.80
C THR A 56 23.17 21.00 -0.35
N GLY A 57 23.94 22.05 -0.60
CA GLY A 57 24.97 22.05 -1.65
C GLY A 57 24.44 22.30 -3.05
N GLY A 58 25.34 22.21 -4.04
CA GLY A 58 25.06 22.62 -5.43
C GLY A 58 23.99 21.80 -6.14
N MET A 59 23.73 20.56 -5.71
CA MET A 59 22.68 19.72 -6.31
C MET A 59 21.29 19.93 -5.72
N ALA A 60 21.18 20.54 -4.56
CA ALA A 60 19.89 20.73 -3.89
C ALA A 60 18.85 21.47 -4.76
N PRO A 61 19.13 22.59 -5.43
CA PRO A 61 18.16 23.28 -6.28
C PRO A 61 17.65 22.43 -7.44
N PHE A 62 18.49 21.56 -8.00
CA PHE A 62 18.12 20.68 -9.12
C PHE A 62 17.22 19.52 -8.68
N LEU A 63 17.31 19.12 -7.41
CA LEU A 63 16.53 18.01 -6.87
C LEU A 63 15.26 18.49 -6.16
N ALA A 64 15.12 19.76 -5.84
CA ALA A 64 13.96 20.32 -5.14
C ALA A 64 12.62 19.98 -5.84
N PRO A 65 12.44 20.15 -7.16
CA PRO A 65 11.19 19.80 -7.81
C PRO A 65 10.84 18.30 -7.73
N LEU A 66 11.86 17.43 -7.73
CA LEU A 66 11.67 15.99 -7.52
C LEU A 66 11.16 15.71 -6.10
N HIS A 67 11.71 16.39 -5.11
CA HIS A 67 11.31 16.24 -3.70
C HIS A 67 9.87 16.71 -3.50
N GLU A 68 9.51 17.87 -4.04
CA GLU A 68 8.16 18.43 -3.99
C GLU A 68 7.14 17.47 -4.60
N GLY A 69 7.45 16.90 -5.78
CA GLY A 69 6.59 15.90 -6.43
C GLY A 69 6.40 14.64 -5.59
N GLN A 70 7.46 14.13 -4.97
CA GLN A 70 7.38 12.97 -4.07
C GLN A 70 6.52 13.27 -2.84
N GLU A 71 6.71 14.41 -2.22
CA GLU A 71 5.96 14.84 -1.04
C GLU A 71 4.48 15.09 -1.36
N ALA A 72 4.19 15.70 -2.51
CA ALA A 72 2.82 15.89 -2.98
C ALA A 72 2.10 14.56 -3.23
N ALA A 73 2.78 13.58 -3.85
CA ALA A 73 2.23 12.25 -4.08
C ALA A 73 1.94 11.50 -2.76
N ILE A 74 2.83 11.62 -1.78
CA ILE A 74 2.63 11.05 -0.44
C ILE A 74 1.48 11.75 0.28
N ALA A 75 1.38 13.07 0.19
CA ALA A 75 0.29 13.83 0.78
C ALA A 75 -1.07 13.44 0.19
N ASP A 76 -1.16 13.30 -1.14
CA ASP A 76 -2.37 12.86 -1.83
C ASP A 76 -2.77 11.43 -1.40
N ALA A 77 -1.83 10.49 -1.39
CA ALA A 77 -2.08 9.13 -0.92
C ALA A 77 -2.58 9.12 0.54
N ASN A 78 -1.99 9.95 1.39
CA ASN A 78 -2.38 10.07 2.78
C ASN A 78 -3.76 10.72 2.97
N ALA A 79 -4.11 11.70 2.14
CA ALA A 79 -5.44 12.32 2.13
C ALA A 79 -6.53 11.30 1.76
N LYS A 80 -6.21 10.36 0.87
CA LYS A 80 -7.10 9.26 0.45
C LYS A 80 -7.14 8.09 1.44
N GLY A 81 -6.55 8.21 2.62
CA GLY A 81 -6.57 7.19 3.67
C GLY A 81 -5.29 6.36 3.79
N GLY A 82 -4.27 6.63 2.98
CA GLY A 82 -2.99 5.91 3.00
C GLY A 82 -3.09 4.53 2.32
N ILE A 83 -2.19 3.65 2.69
CA ILE A 83 -2.12 2.28 2.16
C ILE A 83 -2.66 1.31 3.22
N GLY A 84 -3.78 0.67 2.95
CA GLY A 84 -4.43 -0.21 3.93
C GLY A 84 -4.78 0.48 5.25
N GLY A 85 -5.17 1.76 5.21
CA GLY A 85 -5.48 2.57 6.38
C GLY A 85 -4.26 3.12 7.14
N ARG A 86 -3.04 2.89 6.63
CA ARG A 86 -1.78 3.37 7.23
C ARG A 86 -1.27 4.58 6.47
N LYS A 87 -0.84 5.62 7.18
CA LYS A 87 -0.20 6.79 6.56
C LYS A 87 1.22 6.47 6.12
N ILE A 88 1.65 7.10 5.05
CA ILE A 88 3.05 7.07 4.60
C ILE A 88 3.78 8.24 5.26
N ARG A 89 4.90 7.97 5.89
CA ARG A 89 5.78 8.99 6.48
C ARG A 89 7.16 8.91 5.85
N LEU A 90 7.60 10.00 5.23
CA LEU A 90 8.91 10.12 4.62
C LEU A 90 9.92 10.62 5.66
N VAL A 91 11.01 9.89 5.83
CA VAL A 91 12.17 10.27 6.64
C VAL A 91 13.29 10.67 5.67
N SER A 92 13.68 11.95 5.68
CA SER A 92 14.68 12.49 4.75
C SER A 92 15.96 12.87 5.49
N LEU A 93 17.11 12.44 4.94
CA LEU A 93 18.44 12.77 5.42
C LEU A 93 19.24 13.45 4.31
N ASP A 94 19.97 14.50 4.68
CA ASP A 94 20.87 15.20 3.77
C ASP A 94 22.18 14.41 3.56
N ASP A 95 22.53 14.18 2.29
CA ASP A 95 23.83 13.61 1.94
C ASP A 95 24.75 14.57 1.20
N GLY A 96 24.28 15.78 0.86
CA GLY A 96 25.06 16.76 0.11
C GLY A 96 25.53 16.25 -1.26
N PHE A 97 24.88 15.22 -1.82
CA PHE A 97 25.28 14.49 -3.03
C PHE A 97 26.58 13.67 -2.89
N ASP A 98 27.00 13.35 -1.67
CA ASP A 98 28.17 12.49 -1.39
C ASP A 98 27.75 11.01 -1.29
N PRO A 99 28.37 10.09 -2.10
CA PRO A 99 27.99 8.67 -2.09
C PRO A 99 28.25 7.97 -0.75
N ARG A 100 29.28 8.35 0.00
CA ARG A 100 29.61 7.75 1.30
C ARG A 100 28.60 8.16 2.35
N ARG A 101 28.30 9.47 2.44
CA ARG A 101 27.25 9.95 3.35
C ARG A 101 25.88 9.31 3.02
N ARG A 102 25.60 9.11 1.73
CA ARG A 102 24.38 8.41 1.33
C ARG A 102 24.33 6.98 1.83
N LEU A 103 25.43 6.25 1.78
CA LEU A 103 25.49 4.88 2.33
C LEU A 103 25.31 4.89 3.85
N GLU A 104 25.91 5.84 4.57
CA GLU A 104 25.73 6.01 6.01
C GLU A 104 24.26 6.33 6.36
N ASN A 105 23.65 7.25 5.61
CA ASN A 105 22.24 7.57 5.73
C ASN A 105 21.33 6.36 5.45
N ALA A 106 21.62 5.56 4.42
CA ALA A 106 20.86 4.36 4.12
C ALA A 106 20.92 3.34 5.27
N LYS A 107 22.09 3.17 5.89
CA LYS A 107 22.23 2.34 7.09
C LYS A 107 21.42 2.88 8.25
N GLN A 108 21.51 4.18 8.51
CA GLN A 108 20.73 4.81 9.58
C GLN A 108 19.21 4.61 9.35
N LEU A 109 18.71 4.94 8.15
CA LEU A 109 17.31 4.80 7.80
C LEU A 109 16.81 3.36 7.97
N ASN A 110 17.61 2.37 7.59
CA ASN A 110 17.26 0.96 7.72
C ASN A 110 17.37 0.45 9.17
N GLU A 111 18.52 0.66 9.80
CA GLU A 111 18.88 -0.02 11.05
C GLU A 111 18.34 0.70 12.29
N LYS A 112 18.19 2.04 12.24
CA LYS A 112 17.71 2.85 13.38
C LYS A 112 16.26 3.29 13.18
N ASP A 113 15.93 3.80 11.99
CA ASP A 113 14.61 4.37 11.70
C ASP A 113 13.60 3.31 11.25
N GLY A 114 14.07 2.13 10.79
CA GLY A 114 13.22 0.99 10.43
C GLY A 114 12.37 1.25 9.18
N VAL A 115 12.91 1.93 8.17
CA VAL A 115 12.17 2.21 6.94
C VAL A 115 11.93 0.94 6.12
N LEU A 116 10.77 0.87 5.48
CA LEU A 116 10.38 -0.25 4.63
C LEU A 116 11.17 -0.29 3.31
N ALA A 117 11.49 0.89 2.76
CA ALA A 117 12.18 1.05 1.49
C ALA A 117 12.87 2.42 1.42
N LEU A 118 13.83 2.55 0.51
CA LEU A 118 14.40 3.84 0.10
C LEU A 118 13.67 4.36 -1.15
N LEU A 119 13.50 5.67 -1.24
CA LEU A 119 12.81 6.36 -2.33
C LEU A 119 13.72 7.38 -3.03
N GLY A 120 13.74 7.34 -4.38
CA GLY A 120 14.10 8.49 -5.19
C GLY A 120 15.58 8.86 -5.17
N VAL A 121 16.48 7.89 -5.16
CA VAL A 121 17.92 8.16 -5.21
C VAL A 121 18.31 8.68 -6.60
N SER A 122 18.99 9.84 -6.64
CA SER A 122 19.56 10.45 -7.81
C SER A 122 21.06 10.18 -7.94
N GLY A 123 21.56 10.14 -9.18
CA GLY A 123 22.98 9.97 -9.50
C GLY A 123 23.41 8.49 -9.62
N THR A 124 24.17 8.21 -10.68
CA THR A 124 24.59 6.82 -11.00
C THR A 124 25.58 6.27 -9.96
N SER A 125 26.62 7.03 -9.61
CA SER A 125 27.62 6.62 -8.62
C SER A 125 26.99 6.41 -7.24
N GLN A 126 26.05 7.25 -6.88
CA GLN A 126 25.30 7.18 -5.63
C GLN A 126 24.49 5.87 -5.52
N VAL A 127 23.81 5.49 -6.60
CA VAL A 127 23.06 4.22 -6.65
C VAL A 127 24.02 3.05 -6.60
N MET A 128 25.08 3.05 -7.42
CA MET A 128 26.07 1.95 -7.46
C MET A 128 26.70 1.70 -6.07
N THR A 129 26.98 2.75 -5.31
CA THR A 129 27.54 2.62 -3.95
C THR A 129 26.57 1.93 -2.98
N LEU A 130 25.27 2.07 -3.21
CA LEU A 130 24.25 1.45 -2.34
C LEU A 130 24.04 -0.04 -2.63
N LEU A 131 24.24 -0.52 -3.87
CA LEU A 131 23.82 -1.86 -4.30
C LEU A 131 24.31 -2.98 -3.38
N PRO A 132 25.57 -3.06 -2.95
CA PRO A 132 26.03 -4.12 -2.06
C PRO A 132 25.26 -4.14 -0.73
N TYR A 133 25.02 -2.95 -0.16
CA TYR A 133 24.29 -2.82 1.10
C TYR A 133 22.80 -3.21 0.91
N LEU A 134 22.16 -2.77 -0.16
CA LEU A 134 20.76 -3.11 -0.44
C LEU A 134 20.56 -4.63 -0.54
N ALA A 135 21.50 -5.35 -1.17
CA ALA A 135 21.48 -6.80 -1.26
C ALA A 135 21.60 -7.47 0.11
N GLN A 136 22.57 -7.01 0.92
CA GLN A 136 22.82 -7.53 2.26
C GLN A 136 21.64 -7.28 3.20
N ALA A 137 21.11 -6.06 3.20
CA ALA A 137 20.03 -5.62 4.08
C ALA A 137 18.65 -6.03 3.58
N LYS A 138 18.53 -6.55 2.35
CA LYS A 138 17.27 -6.83 1.66
C LYS A 138 16.35 -5.59 1.61
N LEU A 139 16.95 -4.42 1.45
CA LEU A 139 16.27 -3.12 1.50
C LEU A 139 15.90 -2.67 0.07
N PRO A 140 14.62 -2.54 -0.27
CA PRO A 140 14.20 -2.05 -1.58
C PRO A 140 14.61 -0.59 -1.81
N LEU A 141 15.10 -0.29 -3.02
CA LEU A 141 15.31 1.06 -3.54
C LEU A 141 14.37 1.28 -4.73
N ILE A 142 13.44 2.21 -4.60
CA ILE A 142 12.36 2.45 -5.54
C ILE A 142 12.50 3.84 -6.18
N GLY A 143 12.20 3.96 -7.47
CA GLY A 143 12.12 5.25 -8.16
C GLY A 143 13.48 5.92 -8.33
N VAL A 144 14.48 5.17 -8.76
CA VAL A 144 15.81 5.69 -9.04
C VAL A 144 15.76 6.74 -10.15
N TYR A 145 16.26 7.94 -9.84
CA TYR A 145 16.28 9.08 -10.76
C TYR A 145 17.60 9.15 -11.57
N THR A 146 17.88 8.07 -12.30
CA THR A 146 18.94 8.02 -13.32
C THR A 146 18.53 7.08 -14.46
N GLY A 147 18.73 7.51 -15.67
CA GLY A 147 18.52 6.70 -16.89
C GLY A 147 19.80 5.97 -17.35
N SER A 148 20.83 5.88 -16.51
CA SER A 148 22.13 5.29 -16.86
C SER A 148 21.99 3.82 -17.28
N PRO A 149 22.55 3.40 -18.42
CA PRO A 149 22.61 2.00 -18.83
C PRO A 149 23.31 1.13 -17.79
N ALA A 150 24.33 1.65 -17.10
CA ALA A 150 25.04 0.91 -16.06
C ALA A 150 24.12 0.47 -14.91
N ILE A 151 23.13 1.29 -14.54
CA ILE A 151 22.13 0.92 -13.54
C ILE A 151 21.16 -0.12 -14.09
N ARG A 152 20.76 0.00 -15.35
CA ARG A 152 19.84 -0.93 -16.02
C ARG A 152 20.42 -2.32 -16.20
N ALA A 153 21.74 -2.40 -16.41
CA ALA A 153 22.45 -3.65 -16.52
C ALA A 153 22.53 -4.41 -15.18
N GLN A 154 22.21 -3.75 -14.05
CA GLN A 154 22.21 -4.39 -12.74
C GLN A 154 20.93 -5.22 -12.55
N GLN A 155 21.03 -6.53 -12.61
CA GLN A 155 19.94 -7.43 -12.23
C GLN A 155 19.87 -7.57 -10.71
N HIS A 156 19.57 -6.44 -10.04
CA HIS A 156 19.60 -6.36 -8.59
C HIS A 156 18.19 -6.57 -8.00
N PRO A 157 17.98 -7.55 -7.10
CA PRO A 157 16.63 -7.95 -6.64
C PRO A 157 15.90 -6.87 -5.83
N TYR A 158 16.62 -5.89 -5.32
CA TYR A 158 16.07 -4.79 -4.50
C TYR A 158 16.16 -3.43 -5.19
N LEU A 159 16.38 -3.39 -6.50
CA LEU A 159 16.47 -2.16 -7.27
C LEU A 159 15.29 -2.05 -8.25
N PHE A 160 14.46 -1.01 -8.08
CA PHE A 160 13.27 -0.78 -8.90
C PHE A 160 13.38 0.58 -9.59
N THR A 161 13.61 0.56 -10.90
CA THR A 161 13.76 1.76 -11.72
C THR A 161 12.42 2.12 -12.38
N THR A 162 12.06 3.40 -12.39
CA THR A 162 10.80 3.91 -12.98
C THR A 162 11.05 4.84 -14.15
N ARG A 163 12.25 5.38 -14.29
CA ARG A 163 12.63 6.30 -15.37
C ARG A 163 13.02 5.52 -16.64
N ALA A 164 12.76 6.07 -17.83
CA ALA A 164 13.31 5.60 -19.10
C ALA A 164 14.87 5.63 -19.12
N SER A 165 15.52 4.84 -19.96
CA SER A 165 16.96 4.96 -20.13
C SER A 165 17.30 6.25 -20.87
N TYR A 166 18.53 6.76 -20.72
CA TYR A 166 18.99 7.90 -21.50
C TYR A 166 18.97 7.63 -23.02
N ALA A 167 19.19 6.37 -23.42
CA ALA A 167 19.06 5.99 -24.82
C ALA A 167 17.62 6.12 -25.32
N ASP A 168 16.64 5.65 -24.53
CA ASP A 168 15.21 5.76 -24.88
C ASP A 168 14.75 7.22 -24.94
N GLU A 169 15.33 8.10 -24.14
CA GLU A 169 15.02 9.54 -24.13
C GLU A 169 15.60 10.27 -25.36
N LEU A 170 16.67 9.74 -25.96
CA LEU A 170 17.35 10.36 -27.12
C LEU A 170 16.79 9.92 -28.48
N VAL A 171 16.05 8.81 -28.56
CA VAL A 171 15.53 8.22 -29.80
C VAL A 171 14.17 8.82 -30.20
N LYS A 172 13.69 9.81 -29.51
CA LYS A 172 12.51 10.60 -29.88
C LYS A 172 12.98 11.78 -30.74
#